data_423f853820531f7d44b2cfe4342ec0df
#
_entry.id   423f853820531f7d44b2cfe4342ec0df
#
_cell.length_a   1.000
_cell.length_b   1.000
_cell.length_c   1.000
_cell.angle_alpha   90.00
_cell.angle_beta   90.00
_cell.angle_gamma   90.00
#
_symmetry.space_group_name_H-M   'P 1'
#
loop_
_entity.id
_entity.type
_entity.pdbx_description
1 polymer ?
#
loop_
_entity_poly.entity_id
_entity_poly.type
_entity_poly.pdbx_seq_one_letter_code
_entity_poly.pdbx_strand_id
1 'polypeptide(L)'
;MPATQATTIGQRHEMMRLVEEGHTYEKIAKQVGVSFWTARKWIRIGKGYGVENLASCYGRPRAGPMAGYDELIKYKMLRLKKKHSGWGAEYVLKKLKEDQLLKDKKLPSAMTFWRYWRSFGERLFRKRDPAKSEIKPSKIPHGVWQMDAKESMHIPGVGLVSFNQARDEYGRVTVMHRIHAEPERARQLARLTSESAFRDCRIAFTEWGMPKAIQTDRDTIYVDSGKSPFPNRIVLWWVGLGIEHRLIPRRTPKRNGTVERSHRTLKERTLENQEFESAEELQKRVDEDWHELNHECPSRAKGCNGKPPLVAHPEMLTTKRPYRPEWELELFDLKRVDAYLAEFTWTRTCTSAGQIRMRKKRYSLGAAWAHQDVSATYDPEHRQYVFKQIRSNTRKGKEQPKLDPVCRDAKNLSVEDITGLSKDIRELPTRQLMFPFTICHSRTEVIQQGA
;
A
#
# COMPACT_ATOMS: atom_id res chain seq x y z
N MET A 1 38.58 -38.47 -5.97
CA MET A 1 38.03 -39.51 -5.07
C MET A 1 36.51 -39.43 -5.15
N PRO A 2 35.78 -40.54 -5.40
CA PRO A 2 34.32 -40.48 -5.42
C PRO A 2 33.80 -40.09 -4.04
N ALA A 3 32.85 -39.19 -4.01
CA ALA A 3 32.20 -38.77 -2.78
C ALA A 3 31.61 -39.98 -2.06
N THR A 4 32.06 -40.25 -0.85
CA THR A 4 31.55 -41.33 0.00
C THR A 4 30.06 -41.12 0.23
N GLN A 5 29.22 -41.96 -0.37
CA GLN A 5 27.77 -41.94 -0.14
C GLN A 5 27.49 -42.07 1.37
N ALA A 6 26.70 -41.12 1.88
CA ALA A 6 26.30 -41.15 3.28
C ALA A 6 25.44 -42.43 3.55
N THR A 7 25.77 -43.16 4.62
CA THR A 7 25.01 -44.37 5.01
C THR A 7 23.55 -44.03 5.30
N THR A 8 22.64 -44.87 4.83
CA THR A 8 21.20 -44.78 5.14
C THR A 8 20.93 -45.23 6.57
N ILE A 9 19.77 -44.83 7.11
CA ILE A 9 19.32 -45.32 8.45
C ILE A 9 19.18 -46.82 8.45
N GLY A 10 18.65 -47.42 7.37
CA GLY A 10 18.51 -48.88 7.22
C GLY A 10 19.84 -49.60 7.31
N GLN A 11 20.89 -49.11 6.61
CA GLN A 11 22.25 -49.67 6.71
C GLN A 11 22.82 -49.61 8.13
N ARG A 12 22.51 -48.58 8.91
CA ARG A 12 22.97 -48.46 10.29
C ARG A 12 22.25 -49.40 11.25
N HIS A 13 20.96 -49.59 11.06
CA HIS A 13 20.21 -50.64 11.80
C HIS A 13 20.71 -52.03 11.47
N GLU A 14 21.01 -52.30 10.19
CA GLU A 14 21.60 -53.56 9.76
C GLU A 14 22.97 -53.82 10.38
N MET A 15 23.80 -52.79 10.50
CA MET A 15 25.09 -52.88 11.22
C MET A 15 24.87 -53.28 12.69
N MET A 16 23.84 -52.75 13.36
CA MET A 16 23.57 -53.13 14.76
C MET A 16 23.06 -54.58 14.88
N ARG A 17 22.17 -54.98 13.99
CA ARG A 17 21.67 -56.38 13.93
C ARG A 17 22.83 -57.37 13.77
N LEU A 18 23.72 -57.09 12.81
CA LEU A 18 24.89 -57.94 12.57
C LEU A 18 25.89 -57.99 13.73
N VAL A 19 25.99 -56.92 14.52
CA VAL A 19 26.77 -56.89 15.76
C VAL A 19 26.14 -57.77 16.83
N GLU A 20 24.84 -57.77 16.97
CA GLU A 20 24.09 -58.62 17.91
C GLU A 20 24.22 -60.09 17.53
N GLU A 21 24.34 -60.41 16.24
CA GLU A 21 24.62 -61.74 15.71
C GLU A 21 26.09 -62.18 15.88
N GLY A 22 26.94 -61.30 16.47
CA GLY A 22 28.34 -61.65 16.80
C GLY A 22 29.34 -61.47 15.67
N HIS A 23 28.99 -60.76 14.58
CA HIS A 23 29.91 -60.51 13.45
C HIS A 23 30.98 -59.48 13.80
N THR A 24 32.19 -59.65 13.24
CA THR A 24 33.29 -58.65 13.38
C THR A 24 33.02 -57.42 12.57
N TYR A 25 33.60 -56.28 12.98
CA TYR A 25 33.38 -54.97 12.30
C TYR A 25 33.86 -54.99 10.84
N GLU A 26 34.92 -55.74 10.51
CA GLU A 26 35.41 -55.93 9.14
C GLU A 26 34.33 -56.66 8.28
N LYS A 27 33.76 -57.73 8.83
CA LYS A 27 32.74 -58.53 8.13
C LYS A 27 31.48 -57.73 7.91
N ILE A 28 31.04 -56.97 8.92
CA ILE A 28 29.88 -56.05 8.85
C ILE A 28 30.12 -54.97 7.80
N ALA A 29 31.31 -54.32 7.80
CA ALA A 29 31.63 -53.29 6.83
C ALA A 29 31.56 -53.82 5.38
N LYS A 30 32.08 -55.04 5.15
CA LYS A 30 32.07 -55.67 3.83
C LYS A 30 30.64 -56.06 3.42
N GLN A 31 29.83 -56.57 4.33
CA GLN A 31 28.45 -57.00 4.05
C GLN A 31 27.49 -55.83 3.79
N VAL A 32 27.64 -54.73 4.53
CA VAL A 32 26.78 -53.54 4.37
C VAL A 32 27.32 -52.59 3.26
N GLY A 33 28.51 -52.86 2.73
CA GLY A 33 29.11 -52.07 1.64
C GLY A 33 29.62 -50.70 2.09
N VAL A 34 30.20 -50.62 3.29
CA VAL A 34 30.74 -49.36 3.86
C VAL A 34 32.19 -49.53 4.30
N SER A 35 32.89 -48.42 4.57
CA SER A 35 34.25 -48.54 5.13
C SER A 35 34.21 -49.06 6.56
N PHE A 36 35.31 -49.76 6.97
CA PHE A 36 35.49 -50.18 8.35
C PHE A 36 35.27 -49.08 9.37
N TRP A 37 35.80 -47.91 9.10
CA TRP A 37 35.68 -46.72 9.98
C TRP A 37 34.19 -46.22 10.06
N THR A 38 33.47 -46.35 8.97
CA THR A 38 32.03 -46.00 8.94
C THR A 38 31.23 -47.00 9.78
N ALA A 39 31.47 -48.30 9.63
CA ALA A 39 30.82 -49.30 10.43
C ALA A 39 31.15 -49.14 11.93
N ARG A 40 32.42 -49.01 12.27
CA ARG A 40 32.89 -48.78 13.64
C ARG A 40 32.24 -47.55 14.28
N LYS A 41 32.14 -46.45 13.53
CA LYS A 41 31.50 -45.20 14.00
C LYS A 41 30.04 -45.44 14.38
N TRP A 42 29.25 -46.04 13.50
CA TRP A 42 27.84 -46.18 13.72
C TRP A 42 27.51 -47.26 14.76
N ILE A 43 28.25 -48.36 14.81
CA ILE A 43 28.15 -49.36 15.84
C ILE A 43 28.46 -48.77 17.22
N ARG A 44 29.52 -47.97 17.34
CA ARG A 44 29.84 -47.27 18.59
C ARG A 44 28.72 -46.35 19.04
N ILE A 45 28.10 -45.61 18.11
CA ILE A 45 26.97 -44.72 18.40
C ILE A 45 25.76 -45.54 18.88
N GLY A 46 25.41 -46.64 18.19
CA GLY A 46 24.31 -47.51 18.58
C GLY A 46 24.49 -48.16 19.93
N LYS A 47 25.71 -48.70 20.22
CA LYS A 47 26.04 -49.30 21.52
C LYS A 47 26.10 -48.31 22.67
N GLY A 48 26.59 -47.07 22.42
CA GLY A 48 26.79 -46.08 23.47
C GLY A 48 25.59 -45.21 23.79
N TYR A 49 24.72 -44.97 22.81
CA TYR A 49 23.62 -44.01 22.93
C TYR A 49 22.25 -44.56 22.54
N GLY A 50 22.15 -45.83 22.22
CA GLY A 50 20.91 -46.48 21.77
C GLY A 50 20.65 -46.43 20.28
N VAL A 51 19.81 -47.33 19.79
CA VAL A 51 19.47 -47.51 18.37
C VAL A 51 18.72 -46.30 17.79
N GLU A 52 17.97 -45.62 18.62
CA GLU A 52 17.28 -44.36 18.28
C GLU A 52 18.24 -43.24 17.88
N ASN A 53 19.52 -43.33 18.28
CA ASN A 53 20.56 -42.36 17.94
C ASN A 53 21.30 -42.66 16.63
N LEU A 54 20.90 -43.66 15.89
CA LEU A 54 21.45 -44.01 14.58
C LEU A 54 20.99 -43.05 13.47
N ALA A 55 19.99 -42.22 13.73
CA ALA A 55 19.62 -41.13 12.83
C ALA A 55 20.71 -40.04 12.78
N SER A 56 21.22 -39.68 11.59
CA SER A 56 22.24 -38.66 11.46
C SER A 56 21.67 -37.28 11.79
N CYS A 57 22.19 -36.63 12.80
CA CYS A 57 21.89 -35.26 13.16
C CYS A 57 23.01 -34.30 12.75
N TYR A 58 23.54 -34.40 11.52
CA TYR A 58 24.56 -33.48 11.06
C TYR A 58 24.00 -32.04 10.99
N GLY A 59 24.43 -31.22 11.90
CA GLY A 59 24.27 -29.77 11.86
C GLY A 59 22.90 -29.18 12.15
N ARG A 60 21.88 -30.01 12.49
CA ARG A 60 20.54 -29.52 12.87
C ARG A 60 20.01 -30.17 14.13
N PRO A 61 19.43 -29.43 15.07
CA PRO A 61 18.73 -30.02 16.23
C PRO A 61 17.64 -30.96 15.75
N ARG A 62 17.43 -32.14 16.42
CA ARG A 62 16.43 -33.15 16.07
C ARG A 62 15.01 -32.63 15.96
N ALA A 63 14.66 -31.61 16.76
CA ALA A 63 13.33 -30.97 16.80
C ALA A 63 13.24 -29.70 15.96
N GLY A 64 14.19 -29.40 15.05
CA GLY A 64 14.15 -28.27 14.14
C GLY A 64 14.72 -26.94 14.71
N PRO A 65 14.48 -25.81 14.01
CA PRO A 65 15.16 -24.55 14.31
C PRO A 65 14.93 -23.99 15.72
N MET A 66 13.83 -24.37 16.38
CA MET A 66 13.41 -23.87 17.70
C MET A 66 13.66 -24.86 18.84
N ALA A 67 14.36 -25.99 18.60
CA ALA A 67 14.52 -27.06 19.60
C ALA A 67 15.21 -26.64 20.91
N GLY A 68 16.16 -25.71 20.84
CA GLY A 68 16.89 -25.22 22.01
C GLY A 68 16.28 -23.99 22.69
N TYR A 69 15.05 -23.60 22.34
CA TYR A 69 14.41 -22.42 22.90
C TYR A 69 13.18 -22.79 23.74
N ASP A 70 12.91 -21.96 24.75
CA ASP A 70 11.79 -22.13 25.68
C ASP A 70 10.45 -22.25 24.95
N GLU A 71 9.59 -23.14 25.43
CA GLU A 71 8.24 -23.35 24.86
C GLU A 71 7.36 -22.09 24.93
N LEU A 72 7.55 -21.24 25.97
CA LEU A 72 6.85 -19.98 26.08
C LEU A 72 7.19 -19.03 24.92
N ILE A 73 8.46 -19.01 24.47
CA ILE A 73 8.87 -18.23 23.29
C ILE A 73 8.16 -18.74 22.04
N LYS A 74 8.12 -20.06 21.83
CA LYS A 74 7.42 -20.68 20.70
C LYS A 74 5.94 -20.34 20.72
N TYR A 75 5.30 -20.48 21.88
CA TYR A 75 3.88 -20.18 22.06
C TYR A 75 3.56 -18.72 21.75
N LYS A 76 4.25 -17.77 22.41
CA LYS A 76 4.02 -16.32 22.20
C LYS A 76 4.30 -15.89 20.76
N MET A 77 5.40 -16.38 20.16
CA MET A 77 5.73 -16.11 18.77
C MET A 77 4.64 -16.60 17.80
N LEU A 78 4.13 -17.83 17.97
CA LEU A 78 3.06 -18.37 17.12
C LEU A 78 1.74 -17.63 17.34
N ARG A 79 1.44 -17.27 18.60
CA ARG A 79 0.25 -16.49 18.94
C ARG A 79 0.27 -15.13 18.26
N LEU A 80 1.40 -14.39 18.33
CA LEU A 80 1.57 -13.12 17.63
C LEU A 80 1.45 -13.29 16.11
N LYS A 81 2.06 -14.32 15.54
CA LYS A 81 1.99 -14.56 14.09
C LYS A 81 0.58 -14.94 13.63
N LYS A 82 -0.16 -15.71 14.42
CA LYS A 82 -1.57 -16.05 14.12
C LYS A 82 -2.48 -14.84 14.27
N LYS A 83 -2.29 -14.02 15.31
CA LYS A 83 -3.07 -12.80 15.54
C LYS A 83 -2.80 -11.75 14.48
N HIS A 84 -1.56 -11.63 14.02
CA HIS A 84 -1.10 -10.62 13.06
C HIS A 84 -0.34 -11.30 11.91
N SER A 85 -1.08 -11.82 10.93
CA SER A 85 -0.50 -12.60 9.82
C SER A 85 0.51 -11.80 8.98
N GLY A 86 0.34 -10.48 8.90
CA GLY A 86 1.23 -9.55 8.20
C GLY A 86 2.56 -9.28 8.90
N TRP A 87 2.71 -9.59 10.20
CA TRP A 87 3.94 -9.31 10.93
C TRP A 87 5.09 -10.21 10.49
N GLY A 88 6.22 -9.57 10.10
CA GLY A 88 7.46 -10.25 9.76
C GLY A 88 8.20 -10.76 11.00
N ALA A 89 9.16 -11.66 10.80
CA ALA A 89 9.93 -12.26 11.88
C ALA A 89 10.70 -11.22 12.72
N GLU A 90 11.21 -10.18 12.09
CA GLU A 90 11.94 -9.09 12.75
C GLU A 90 11.04 -8.29 13.68
N TYR A 91 9.82 -7.99 13.22
CA TYR A 91 8.87 -7.25 14.04
C TYR A 91 8.30 -8.09 15.20
N VAL A 92 8.00 -9.36 14.96
CA VAL A 92 7.61 -10.27 16.05
C VAL A 92 8.73 -10.40 17.08
N LEU A 93 10.00 -10.48 16.63
CA LEU A 93 11.13 -10.49 17.56
C LEU A 93 11.23 -9.20 18.38
N LYS A 94 10.99 -8.02 17.76
CA LYS A 94 10.92 -6.75 18.48
C LYS A 94 9.86 -6.81 19.58
N LYS A 95 8.63 -7.22 19.26
CA LYS A 95 7.53 -7.31 20.25
C LYS A 95 7.81 -8.35 21.35
N LEU A 96 8.54 -9.43 21.07
CA LEU A 96 8.95 -10.38 22.10
C LEU A 96 10.06 -9.84 23.02
N LYS A 97 10.92 -8.94 22.55
CA LYS A 97 11.91 -8.25 23.38
C LYS A 97 11.26 -7.29 24.37
N GLU A 98 10.12 -6.71 24.03
CA GLU A 98 9.32 -5.81 24.90
C GLU A 98 8.53 -6.57 25.97
N ASP A 99 8.39 -7.91 25.82
CA ASP A 99 7.60 -8.74 26.75
C ASP A 99 8.36 -9.01 28.06
N GLN A 100 7.83 -8.54 29.17
CA GLN A 100 8.41 -8.68 30.50
C GLN A 100 8.69 -10.13 30.90
N LEU A 101 7.83 -11.09 30.48
CA LEU A 101 7.99 -12.52 30.79
C LEU A 101 9.15 -13.19 30.04
N LEU A 102 9.72 -12.50 29.05
CA LEU A 102 10.82 -12.98 28.23
C LEU A 102 12.11 -12.21 28.42
N LYS A 103 12.16 -11.23 29.35
CA LYS A 103 13.27 -10.31 29.55
C LYS A 103 14.61 -11.03 29.81
N ASP A 104 14.57 -12.12 30.59
CA ASP A 104 15.77 -12.90 30.96
C ASP A 104 15.98 -14.14 30.06
N LYS A 105 15.18 -14.30 29.02
CA LYS A 105 15.28 -15.46 28.14
C LYS A 105 16.04 -15.15 26.87
N LYS A 106 16.90 -16.09 26.46
CA LYS A 106 17.63 -15.98 25.18
C LYS A 106 16.64 -16.13 24.02
N LEU A 107 16.38 -15.04 23.32
CA LEU A 107 15.51 -15.03 22.13
C LEU A 107 16.27 -15.54 20.89
N PRO A 108 15.59 -16.27 19.99
CA PRO A 108 16.14 -16.70 18.71
C PRO A 108 16.32 -15.52 17.74
N SER A 109 17.11 -15.70 16.70
CA SER A 109 17.19 -14.72 15.62
C SER A 109 15.90 -14.68 14.77
N ALA A 110 15.64 -13.57 14.11
CA ALA A 110 14.53 -13.45 13.17
C ALA A 110 14.57 -14.52 12.05
N MET A 111 15.77 -14.92 11.61
CA MET A 111 15.95 -15.99 10.64
C MET A 111 15.52 -17.36 11.20
N THR A 112 15.75 -17.61 12.51
CA THR A 112 15.28 -18.81 13.20
C THR A 112 13.76 -18.88 13.25
N PHE A 113 13.09 -17.74 13.56
CA PHE A 113 11.63 -17.65 13.48
C PHE A 113 11.12 -17.95 12.07
N TRP A 114 11.72 -17.32 11.05
CA TRP A 114 11.32 -17.51 9.67
C TRP A 114 11.47 -18.98 9.22
N ARG A 115 12.58 -19.64 9.58
CA ARG A 115 12.78 -21.08 9.29
C ARG A 115 11.74 -21.96 10.00
N TYR A 116 11.42 -21.63 11.24
CA TYR A 116 10.41 -22.36 12.01
C TYR A 116 9.02 -22.17 11.39
N TRP A 117 8.64 -20.96 11.05
CA TRP A 117 7.35 -20.71 10.38
C TRP A 117 7.23 -21.43 9.04
N ARG A 118 8.30 -21.53 8.27
CA ARG A 118 8.28 -22.26 7.01
C ARG A 118 7.89 -23.75 7.18
N SER A 119 8.14 -24.35 8.33
CA SER A 119 7.74 -25.73 8.60
C SER A 119 6.21 -25.90 8.68
N PHE A 120 5.45 -24.82 8.89
CA PHE A 120 3.98 -24.82 8.87
C PHE A 120 3.39 -24.62 7.46
N GLY A 121 4.22 -24.39 6.45
CA GLY A 121 3.82 -24.25 5.04
C GLY A 121 2.81 -23.15 4.80
N GLU A 122 1.82 -23.40 3.95
CA GLU A 122 0.79 -22.44 3.54
C GLU A 122 -0.14 -21.98 4.67
N ARG A 123 -0.17 -22.68 5.81
CA ARG A 123 -0.96 -22.29 6.99
C ARG A 123 -0.53 -20.93 7.59
N LEU A 124 0.72 -20.52 7.36
CA LEU A 124 1.27 -19.26 7.85
C LEU A 124 1.74 -18.30 6.73
N PHE A 125 1.85 -18.78 5.49
CA PHE A 125 2.35 -17.99 4.37
C PHE A 125 1.47 -18.17 3.15
N ARG A 126 1.14 -17.04 2.50
CA ARG A 126 0.54 -17.06 1.16
C ARG A 126 1.65 -17.15 0.11
N LYS A 127 1.49 -17.99 -0.90
CA LYS A 127 2.37 -17.97 -2.09
C LYS A 127 2.31 -16.60 -2.73
N ARG A 128 3.47 -16.03 -3.05
CA ARG A 128 3.61 -14.76 -3.77
C ARG A 128 4.29 -15.03 -5.10
N ASP A 129 3.64 -14.68 -6.17
CA ASP A 129 4.31 -14.57 -7.46
C ASP A 129 5.06 -13.25 -7.51
N PRO A 130 6.38 -13.25 -7.77
CA PRO A 130 7.15 -12.03 -7.89
C PRO A 130 6.76 -11.33 -9.22
N ALA A 131 5.86 -10.37 -9.14
CA ALA A 131 5.56 -9.52 -10.28
C ALA A 131 6.75 -8.60 -10.53
N LYS A 132 7.43 -8.76 -11.67
CA LYS A 132 8.44 -7.80 -12.14
C LYS A 132 7.70 -6.54 -12.58
N SER A 133 7.98 -5.42 -11.89
CA SER A 133 7.48 -4.10 -12.29
C SER A 133 8.55 -3.40 -13.11
N GLU A 134 8.21 -2.99 -14.34
CA GLU A 134 9.08 -2.16 -15.20
C GLU A 134 9.04 -0.67 -14.82
N ILE A 135 8.22 -0.30 -13.84
CA ILE A 135 8.01 1.09 -13.45
C ILE A 135 9.20 1.57 -12.63
N LYS A 136 9.84 2.63 -13.11
CA LYS A 136 10.89 3.33 -12.35
C LYS A 136 10.21 4.27 -11.35
N PRO A 137 10.35 4.04 -10.04
CA PRO A 137 9.80 4.93 -9.02
C PRO A 137 10.49 6.30 -9.05
N SER A 138 9.84 7.29 -8.45
CA SER A 138 10.46 8.60 -8.21
C SER A 138 11.83 8.47 -7.55
N LYS A 139 12.74 9.38 -7.91
CA LYS A 139 14.12 9.41 -7.37
C LYS A 139 14.30 10.51 -6.31
N ILE A 140 13.27 11.25 -6.00
CA ILE A 140 13.32 12.38 -5.06
C ILE A 140 12.20 12.26 -4.03
N PRO A 141 12.45 12.73 -2.79
CA PRO A 141 11.42 12.83 -1.74
C PRO A 141 10.24 13.66 -2.23
N HIS A 142 9.04 13.24 -1.89
CA HIS A 142 7.79 13.88 -2.31
C HIS A 142 7.68 14.13 -3.82
N GLY A 143 8.38 13.31 -4.61
CA GLY A 143 8.32 13.42 -6.07
C GLY A 143 7.00 12.90 -6.64
N VAL A 144 6.55 11.74 -6.20
CA VAL A 144 5.27 11.15 -6.59
C VAL A 144 4.63 10.46 -5.39
N TRP A 145 3.42 10.87 -5.06
CA TRP A 145 2.56 10.12 -4.14
C TRP A 145 1.58 9.26 -4.94
N GLN A 146 1.58 7.97 -4.67
CA GLN A 146 0.52 7.08 -5.16
C GLN A 146 -0.64 7.16 -4.19
N MET A 147 -1.82 7.53 -4.69
CA MET A 147 -3.03 7.69 -3.91
C MET A 147 -4.10 6.73 -4.41
N ASP A 148 -4.82 6.13 -3.49
CA ASP A 148 -5.87 5.16 -3.77
C ASP A 148 -6.90 5.14 -2.64
N ALA A 149 -8.15 4.97 -3.01
CA ALA A 149 -9.25 4.80 -2.09
C ALA A 149 -9.70 3.34 -2.07
N LYS A 150 -9.82 2.76 -0.89
CA LYS A 150 -10.46 1.45 -0.74
C LYS A 150 -11.83 1.62 -0.16
N GLU A 151 -12.83 1.34 -0.98
CA GLU A 151 -14.22 1.48 -0.61
C GLU A 151 -14.78 0.26 0.14
N SER A 152 -15.77 0.53 0.99
CA SER A 152 -16.75 -0.41 1.52
C SER A 152 -16.19 -1.69 2.13
N MET A 153 -15.38 -1.55 3.16
CA MET A 153 -15.01 -2.66 4.03
C MET A 153 -15.93 -2.65 5.26
N HIS A 154 -16.53 -3.79 5.58
CA HIS A 154 -17.24 -3.96 6.84
C HIS A 154 -16.22 -4.27 7.94
N ILE A 155 -16.20 -3.46 8.99
CA ILE A 155 -15.37 -3.62 10.19
C ILE A 155 -16.30 -3.88 11.38
N PRO A 156 -16.16 -5.02 12.08
CA PRO A 156 -16.96 -5.31 13.26
C PRO A 156 -16.87 -4.18 14.29
N GLY A 157 -18.00 -3.76 14.85
CA GLY A 157 -18.11 -2.67 15.81
C GLY A 157 -18.11 -1.26 15.21
N VAL A 158 -17.67 -1.07 13.96
CA VAL A 158 -17.58 0.25 13.30
C VAL A 158 -18.59 0.40 12.16
N GLY A 159 -18.90 -0.70 11.46
CA GLY A 159 -19.77 -0.68 10.29
C GLY A 159 -19.03 -0.61 8.97
N LEU A 160 -19.60 0.07 7.96
CA LEU A 160 -18.97 0.22 6.65
C LEU A 160 -17.96 1.36 6.68
N VAL A 161 -16.74 1.04 6.23
CA VAL A 161 -15.59 1.96 6.25
C VAL A 161 -14.95 2.03 4.88
N SER A 162 -14.60 3.22 4.43
CA SER A 162 -13.68 3.45 3.32
C SER A 162 -12.33 3.97 3.83
N PHE A 163 -11.27 3.65 3.11
CA PHE A 163 -9.90 4.04 3.45
C PHE A 163 -9.32 4.89 2.33
N ASN A 164 -8.78 6.05 2.69
CA ASN A 164 -8.04 6.92 1.78
C ASN A 164 -6.56 6.87 2.13
N GLN A 165 -5.74 6.44 1.20
CA GLN A 165 -4.31 6.25 1.43
C GLN A 165 -3.47 6.96 0.39
N ALA A 166 -2.33 7.53 0.82
CA ALA A 166 -1.28 7.98 -0.06
C ALA A 166 0.08 7.51 0.43
N ARG A 167 0.94 7.13 -0.50
CA ARG A 167 2.28 6.65 -0.21
C ARG A 167 3.30 7.25 -1.16
N ASP A 168 4.39 7.74 -0.60
CA ASP A 168 5.51 8.25 -1.39
C ASP A 168 6.26 7.13 -2.12
N GLU A 169 6.57 7.34 -3.40
CA GLU A 169 7.27 6.33 -4.21
C GLU A 169 8.75 6.22 -3.88
N TYR A 170 9.41 7.30 -3.49
CA TYR A 170 10.83 7.32 -3.18
C TYR A 170 11.09 6.71 -1.80
N GLY A 171 10.60 7.36 -0.75
CA GLY A 171 10.86 6.98 0.64
C GLY A 171 10.07 5.77 1.12
N ARG A 172 9.06 5.33 0.35
CA ARG A 172 8.14 4.26 0.79
C ARG A 172 7.39 4.59 2.07
N VAL A 173 7.35 5.86 2.43
CA VAL A 173 6.65 6.39 3.58
C VAL A 173 5.16 6.48 3.25
N THR A 174 4.31 6.06 4.17
CA THR A 174 2.88 6.34 4.11
C THR A 174 2.67 7.76 4.62
N VAL A 175 2.24 8.63 3.74
CA VAL A 175 2.06 10.07 4.00
C VAL A 175 0.62 10.43 4.32
N MET A 176 -0.33 9.54 4.05
CA MET A 176 -1.74 9.71 4.39
C MET A 176 -2.39 8.35 4.59
N HIS A 177 -3.16 8.25 5.67
CA HIS A 177 -4.03 7.11 5.90
C HIS A 177 -5.23 7.56 6.73
N ARG A 178 -6.38 7.72 6.09
CA ARG A 178 -7.59 8.18 6.72
C ARG A 178 -8.73 7.20 6.51
N ILE A 179 -9.57 7.08 7.53
CA ILE A 179 -10.79 6.28 7.46
C ILE A 179 -12.02 7.19 7.41
N HIS A 180 -13.04 6.71 6.73
CA HIS A 180 -14.35 7.34 6.65
C HIS A 180 -15.38 6.26 6.92
N ALA A 181 -16.02 6.33 8.10
CA ALA A 181 -17.08 5.41 8.50
C ALA A 181 -18.44 6.00 8.15
N GLU A 182 -19.31 5.16 7.64
CA GLU A 182 -20.73 5.48 7.44
C GLU A 182 -21.55 4.78 8.51
N PRO A 183 -22.57 5.44 9.07
CA PRO A 183 -23.48 4.81 10.01
C PRO A 183 -24.10 3.54 9.43
N GLU A 184 -24.24 2.49 10.24
CA GLU A 184 -24.80 1.18 9.81
C GLU A 184 -26.17 1.27 9.12
N ARG A 185 -26.92 2.33 9.35
CA ARG A 185 -28.25 2.56 8.74
C ARG A 185 -28.20 3.08 7.30
N ALA A 186 -27.03 3.47 6.80
CA ALA A 186 -26.89 3.89 5.41
C ALA A 186 -26.90 2.65 4.52
N ARG A 187 -27.98 2.44 3.78
CA ARG A 187 -28.07 1.40 2.70
C ARG A 187 -27.10 1.69 1.54
N GLN A 188 -26.26 2.69 1.66
CA GLN A 188 -25.27 3.10 0.66
C GLN A 188 -23.90 2.59 1.06
N LEU A 189 -23.15 2.16 0.06
CA LEU A 189 -21.74 1.78 0.21
C LEU A 189 -20.97 2.97 0.76
N ALA A 190 -20.13 2.76 1.79
CA ALA A 190 -19.20 3.78 2.26
C ALA A 190 -18.26 4.18 1.11
N ARG A 191 -18.41 5.42 0.65
CA ARG A 191 -17.61 5.96 -0.44
C ARG A 191 -16.89 7.21 0.02
N LEU A 192 -15.66 7.32 -0.39
CA LEU A 192 -14.90 8.55 -0.18
C LEU A 192 -15.60 9.70 -0.94
N THR A 193 -15.98 10.75 -0.21
CA THR A 193 -16.56 11.95 -0.83
C THR A 193 -15.46 12.90 -1.30
N SER A 194 -15.80 13.83 -2.22
CA SER A 194 -14.83 14.85 -2.65
C SER A 194 -14.37 15.69 -1.45
N GLU A 195 -15.28 16.06 -0.57
CA GLU A 195 -15.01 16.90 0.60
C GLU A 195 -14.07 16.22 1.60
N SER A 196 -14.30 14.92 1.88
CA SER A 196 -13.40 14.14 2.74
C SER A 196 -12.01 13.98 2.10
N ALA A 197 -11.95 13.74 0.78
CA ALA A 197 -10.66 13.66 0.08
C ALA A 197 -9.87 14.99 0.11
N PHE A 198 -10.55 16.13 0.00
CA PHE A 198 -9.92 17.45 0.18
C PHE A 198 -9.34 17.62 1.59
N ARG A 199 -10.15 17.32 2.61
CA ARG A 199 -9.72 17.39 4.01
C ARG A 199 -8.49 16.53 4.27
N ASP A 200 -8.51 15.27 3.81
CA ASP A 200 -7.40 14.34 3.99
C ASP A 200 -6.12 14.84 3.33
N CYS A 201 -6.23 15.38 2.10
CA CYS A 201 -5.08 15.96 1.40
C CYS A 201 -4.54 17.19 2.12
N ARG A 202 -5.42 18.09 2.63
CA ARG A 202 -4.98 19.27 3.40
C ARG A 202 -4.19 18.87 4.64
N ILE A 203 -4.66 17.84 5.38
CA ILE A 203 -3.94 17.29 6.52
C ILE A 203 -2.58 16.76 6.10
N ALA A 204 -2.53 15.92 5.07
CA ALA A 204 -1.27 15.34 4.60
C ALA A 204 -0.30 16.41 4.07
N PHE A 205 -0.79 17.42 3.35
CA PHE A 205 0.05 18.51 2.86
C PHE A 205 0.59 19.40 3.99
N THR A 206 -0.20 19.61 5.05
CA THR A 206 0.24 20.34 6.24
C THR A 206 1.38 19.61 6.95
N GLU A 207 1.27 18.29 7.04
CA GLU A 207 2.24 17.44 7.74
C GLU A 207 3.52 17.22 6.93
N TRP A 208 3.39 16.92 5.63
CA TRP A 208 4.50 16.46 4.78
C TRP A 208 4.93 17.46 3.71
N GLY A 209 4.17 18.54 3.51
CA GLY A 209 4.28 19.40 2.35
C GLY A 209 3.64 18.81 1.09
N MET A 210 3.56 19.61 0.04
CA MET A 210 2.95 19.21 -1.22
C MET A 210 3.90 18.38 -2.08
N PRO A 211 3.47 17.24 -2.65
CA PRO A 211 4.27 16.48 -3.61
C PRO A 211 4.39 17.24 -4.94
N LYS A 212 5.33 16.80 -5.80
CA LYS A 212 5.38 17.28 -7.18
C LYS A 212 4.26 16.72 -8.03
N ALA A 213 3.91 15.44 -7.81
CA ALA A 213 2.85 14.75 -8.52
C ALA A 213 2.05 13.83 -7.60
N ILE A 214 0.77 13.66 -7.91
CA ILE A 214 -0.10 12.64 -7.33
C ILE A 214 -0.54 11.70 -8.45
N GLN A 215 -0.30 10.41 -8.26
CA GLN A 215 -0.71 9.35 -9.17
C GLN A 215 -1.94 8.65 -8.62
N THR A 216 -2.99 8.56 -9.44
CA THR A 216 -4.25 7.89 -9.09
C THR A 216 -4.68 6.92 -10.16
N ASP A 217 -5.58 6.04 -9.81
CA ASP A 217 -6.35 5.26 -10.75
C ASP A 217 -7.48 6.12 -11.38
N ARG A 218 -8.45 5.45 -12.03
CA ARG A 218 -9.61 6.07 -12.68
C ARG A 218 -10.85 6.10 -11.80
N ASP A 219 -10.69 6.17 -10.50
CA ASP A 219 -11.84 6.31 -9.61
C ASP A 219 -12.62 7.59 -9.90
N THR A 220 -13.93 7.52 -9.67
CA THR A 220 -14.89 8.61 -9.94
C THR A 220 -14.68 9.84 -9.07
N ILE A 221 -13.90 9.74 -8.02
CA ILE A 221 -13.42 10.88 -7.23
C ILE A 221 -12.47 11.76 -8.05
N TYR A 222 -11.59 11.15 -8.83
CA TYR A 222 -10.52 11.84 -9.56
C TYR A 222 -10.95 12.26 -10.96
N VAL A 223 -11.68 11.39 -11.66
CA VAL A 223 -12.10 11.63 -13.05
C VAL A 223 -13.52 11.16 -13.30
N ASP A 224 -14.17 11.69 -14.32
CA ASP A 224 -15.47 11.18 -14.73
C ASP A 224 -15.36 9.81 -15.42
N SER A 225 -16.48 9.08 -15.53
CA SER A 225 -16.56 7.74 -16.10
C SER A 225 -16.53 7.71 -17.63
N GLY A 226 -16.33 8.84 -18.31
CA GLY A 226 -16.35 8.94 -19.76
C GLY A 226 -15.24 8.16 -20.47
N LYS A 227 -15.42 7.88 -21.76
CA LYS A 227 -14.37 7.27 -22.61
C LYS A 227 -13.09 8.11 -22.59
N SER A 228 -13.22 9.41 -22.60
CA SER A 228 -12.17 10.40 -22.39
C SER A 228 -12.43 11.10 -21.05
N PRO A 229 -11.77 10.67 -19.97
CA PRO A 229 -12.10 11.12 -18.63
C PRO A 229 -11.80 12.60 -18.43
N PHE A 230 -12.76 13.31 -17.84
CA PHE A 230 -12.59 14.71 -17.45
C PHE A 230 -12.15 14.78 -15.98
N PRO A 231 -11.18 15.65 -15.63
CA PRO A 231 -10.69 15.78 -14.27
C PRO A 231 -11.77 16.32 -13.32
N ASN A 232 -11.94 15.69 -12.17
CA ASN A 232 -12.86 16.15 -11.15
C ASN A 232 -12.24 17.28 -10.32
N ARG A 233 -13.04 17.88 -9.45
CA ARG A 233 -12.68 19.04 -8.65
C ARG A 233 -11.37 18.89 -7.89
N ILE A 234 -11.12 17.74 -7.29
CA ILE A 234 -9.89 17.47 -6.52
C ILE A 234 -8.63 17.51 -7.41
N VAL A 235 -8.72 17.01 -8.63
CA VAL A 235 -7.59 17.05 -9.59
C VAL A 235 -7.31 18.48 -10.02
N LEU A 236 -8.35 19.27 -10.32
CA LEU A 236 -8.19 20.68 -10.68
C LEU A 236 -7.61 21.51 -9.52
N TRP A 237 -7.96 21.17 -8.29
CA TRP A 237 -7.38 21.77 -7.10
C TRP A 237 -5.89 21.44 -6.98
N TRP A 238 -5.48 20.16 -7.14
CA TRP A 238 -4.06 19.80 -7.15
C TRP A 238 -3.28 20.57 -8.22
N VAL A 239 -3.83 20.63 -9.44
CA VAL A 239 -3.20 21.36 -10.54
C VAL A 239 -3.06 22.84 -10.22
N GLY A 240 -4.09 23.47 -9.67
CA GLY A 240 -4.03 24.88 -9.22
C GLY A 240 -2.96 25.11 -8.15
N LEU A 241 -2.72 24.15 -7.26
CA LEU A 241 -1.62 24.17 -6.30
C LEU A 241 -0.26 23.81 -6.93
N GLY A 242 -0.19 23.58 -8.23
CA GLY A 242 1.02 23.22 -8.95
C GLY A 242 1.46 21.78 -8.69
N ILE A 243 0.53 20.87 -8.40
CA ILE A 243 0.76 19.42 -8.27
C ILE A 243 0.34 18.76 -9.58
N GLU A 244 1.23 18.03 -10.23
CA GLU A 244 0.96 17.28 -11.44
C GLU A 244 0.02 16.09 -11.12
N HIS A 245 -1.04 15.91 -11.89
CA HIS A 245 -1.87 14.70 -11.80
C HIS A 245 -1.43 13.66 -12.81
N ARG A 246 -1.14 12.44 -12.34
CA ARG A 246 -0.75 11.29 -13.16
C ARG A 246 -1.84 10.24 -13.14
N LEU A 247 -2.64 10.20 -14.18
CA LEU A 247 -3.70 9.21 -14.32
C LEU A 247 -3.13 7.89 -14.85
N ILE A 248 -3.36 6.80 -14.12
CA ILE A 248 -2.92 5.46 -14.52
C ILE A 248 -3.70 5.02 -15.77
N PRO A 249 -3.01 4.55 -16.84
CA PRO A 249 -3.65 4.02 -18.02
C PRO A 249 -4.55 2.81 -17.68
N ARG A 250 -5.61 2.62 -18.48
CA ARG A 250 -6.49 1.45 -18.32
C ARG A 250 -5.70 0.14 -18.42
N ARG A 251 -6.07 -0.85 -17.64
CA ARG A 251 -5.49 -2.21 -17.61
C ARG A 251 -4.00 -2.26 -17.22
N THR A 252 -3.52 -1.30 -16.44
CA THR A 252 -2.17 -1.30 -15.89
C THR A 252 -2.13 -1.23 -14.36
N PRO A 253 -2.78 -2.17 -13.64
CA PRO A 253 -2.89 -2.12 -12.17
C PRO A 253 -1.52 -2.12 -11.48
N LYS A 254 -0.51 -2.73 -12.08
CA LYS A 254 0.87 -2.75 -11.54
C LYS A 254 1.44 -1.36 -11.26
N ARG A 255 0.90 -0.30 -11.88
CA ARG A 255 1.37 1.07 -11.65
C ARG A 255 0.98 1.64 -10.29
N ASN A 256 -0.06 1.10 -9.64
CA ASN A 256 -0.46 1.50 -8.28
C ASN A 256 0.03 0.54 -7.18
N GLY A 257 0.98 -0.33 -7.50
CA GLY A 257 1.41 -1.44 -6.64
C GLY A 257 2.02 -1.02 -5.30
N THR A 258 2.43 0.25 -5.13
CA THR A 258 2.97 0.75 -3.86
C THR A 258 1.85 0.98 -2.85
N VAL A 259 0.77 1.63 -3.26
CA VAL A 259 -0.40 1.87 -2.39
C VAL A 259 -1.26 0.62 -2.24
N GLU A 260 -1.42 -0.21 -3.28
CA GLU A 260 -2.10 -1.51 -3.17
C GLU A 260 -1.45 -2.43 -2.12
N ARG A 261 -0.13 -2.39 -2.02
CA ARG A 261 0.59 -3.10 -0.97
C ARG A 261 0.25 -2.55 0.42
N SER A 262 0.05 -1.24 0.56
CA SER A 262 -0.31 -0.64 1.85
C SER A 262 -1.71 -1.06 2.28
N HIS A 263 -2.69 -1.20 1.37
CA HIS A 263 -4.00 -1.77 1.69
C HIS A 263 -3.91 -3.20 2.24
N ARG A 264 -3.01 -4.02 1.66
CA ARG A 264 -2.77 -5.36 2.19
C ARG A 264 -2.15 -5.30 3.59
N THR A 265 -1.19 -4.41 3.80
CA THR A 265 -0.54 -4.23 5.11
C THR A 265 -1.56 -3.79 6.15
N LEU A 266 -2.45 -2.84 5.82
CA LEU A 266 -3.57 -2.44 6.66
C LEU A 266 -4.42 -3.65 7.05
N LYS A 267 -4.89 -4.43 6.07
CA LYS A 267 -5.71 -5.59 6.34
C LYS A 267 -5.03 -6.60 7.27
N GLU A 268 -3.79 -7.00 6.93
CA GLU A 268 -3.05 -8.06 7.63
C GLU A 268 -2.51 -7.60 8.99
N ARG A 269 -2.31 -6.30 9.21
CA ARG A 269 -1.69 -5.76 10.41
C ARG A 269 -2.69 -5.14 11.37
N THR A 270 -3.57 -4.30 10.86
CA THR A 270 -4.47 -3.48 11.67
C THR A 270 -5.83 -4.14 11.85
N LEU A 271 -6.40 -4.71 10.76
CA LEU A 271 -7.80 -5.15 10.77
C LEU A 271 -7.98 -6.63 11.10
N GLU A 272 -7.07 -7.50 10.65
CA GLU A 272 -7.26 -8.95 10.76
C GLU A 272 -7.26 -9.41 12.22
N ASN A 273 -8.35 -10.04 12.65
CA ASN A 273 -8.57 -10.53 14.01
C ASN A 273 -8.54 -9.41 15.09
N GLN A 274 -8.97 -8.20 14.73
CA GLN A 274 -9.19 -7.10 15.65
C GLN A 274 -10.67 -6.73 15.64
N GLU A 275 -11.14 -6.22 16.78
CA GLU A 275 -12.46 -5.63 16.98
C GLU A 275 -12.25 -4.21 17.43
N PHE A 276 -13.15 -3.31 17.06
CA PHE A 276 -13.08 -1.88 17.36
C PHE A 276 -14.45 -1.43 17.87
N GLU A 277 -14.46 -0.58 18.89
CA GLU A 277 -15.68 -0.04 19.47
C GLU A 277 -16.19 1.19 18.69
N SER A 278 -15.30 1.91 18.02
CA SER A 278 -15.64 3.12 17.26
C SER A 278 -14.71 3.40 16.08
N ALA A 279 -15.15 4.32 15.21
CA ALA A 279 -14.34 4.81 14.09
C ALA A 279 -13.08 5.57 14.59
N GLU A 280 -13.20 6.28 15.70
CA GLU A 280 -12.11 7.03 16.32
C GLU A 280 -11.03 6.07 16.83
N GLU A 281 -11.43 4.99 17.50
CA GLU A 281 -10.50 3.94 17.95
C GLU A 281 -9.78 3.29 16.77
N LEU A 282 -10.54 2.95 15.71
CA LEU A 282 -9.96 2.42 14.49
C LEU A 282 -8.96 3.40 13.86
N GLN A 283 -9.31 4.72 13.75
CA GLN A 283 -8.39 5.72 13.21
C GLN A 283 -7.12 5.84 14.07
N LYS A 284 -7.26 5.89 15.39
CA LYS A 284 -6.12 5.93 16.30
C LYS A 284 -5.20 4.72 16.09
N ARG A 285 -5.78 3.52 16.00
CA ARG A 285 -4.99 2.30 15.73
C ARG A 285 -4.30 2.32 14.38
N VAL A 286 -4.97 2.84 13.37
CA VAL A 286 -4.39 3.05 12.02
C VAL A 286 -3.20 4.00 12.10
N ASP A 287 -3.34 5.13 12.80
CA ASP A 287 -2.27 6.13 12.95
C ASP A 287 -1.05 5.53 13.71
N GLU A 288 -1.28 4.79 14.79
CA GLU A 288 -0.23 4.09 15.55
C GLU A 288 0.51 3.07 14.68
N ASP A 289 -0.20 2.23 13.95
CA ASP A 289 0.40 1.21 13.09
C ASP A 289 1.21 1.83 11.95
N TRP A 290 0.78 2.95 11.37
CA TRP A 290 1.53 3.64 10.33
C TRP A 290 2.72 4.40 10.88
N HIS A 291 2.61 4.96 12.07
CA HIS A 291 3.76 5.54 12.77
C HIS A 291 4.84 4.45 12.96
N GLU A 292 4.49 3.30 13.53
CA GLU A 292 5.43 2.19 13.70
C GLU A 292 6.01 1.70 12.36
N LEU A 293 5.19 1.62 11.28
CA LEU A 293 5.66 1.19 9.97
C LEU A 293 6.64 2.17 9.35
N ASN A 294 6.45 3.47 9.55
CA ASN A 294 7.32 4.49 9.01
C ASN A 294 8.63 4.63 9.80
N HIS A 295 8.58 4.55 11.14
CA HIS A 295 9.70 4.88 12.03
C HIS A 295 10.45 3.67 12.57
N GLU A 296 9.79 2.52 12.75
CA GLU A 296 10.32 1.44 13.57
C GLU A 296 10.39 0.10 12.86
N CYS A 297 9.50 -0.17 11.90
CA CYS A 297 9.43 -1.46 11.25
C CYS A 297 10.44 -1.59 10.11
N PRO A 298 11.31 -2.61 10.15
CA PRO A 298 12.23 -2.89 9.06
C PRO A 298 11.49 -3.13 7.74
N SER A 299 11.84 -2.38 6.71
CA SER A 299 11.24 -2.47 5.37
C SER A 299 12.20 -3.12 4.38
N ARG A 300 11.69 -4.14 3.66
CA ARG A 300 12.41 -4.77 2.55
C ARG A 300 12.14 -4.09 1.21
N ALA A 301 11.47 -2.94 1.22
CA ALA A 301 11.28 -2.15 0.01
C ALA A 301 12.65 -1.69 -0.54
N LYS A 302 12.72 -1.59 -1.87
CA LYS A 302 13.93 -1.11 -2.53
C LYS A 302 14.26 0.29 -2.02
N GLY A 303 15.49 0.49 -1.57
CA GLY A 303 15.97 1.73 -0.97
C GLY A 303 16.02 1.71 0.56
N CYS A 304 15.16 0.95 1.24
CA CYS A 304 15.15 0.88 2.70
C CYS A 304 16.21 -0.07 3.29
N ASN A 305 16.68 -1.06 2.52
CA ASN A 305 17.74 -1.99 2.92
C ASN A 305 17.55 -2.63 4.31
N GLY A 306 16.29 -2.97 4.67
CA GLY A 306 15.96 -3.54 5.96
C GLY A 306 15.84 -2.54 7.10
N LYS A 307 16.00 -1.24 6.84
CA LYS A 307 15.73 -0.16 7.81
C LYS A 307 14.26 0.29 7.71
N PRO A 308 13.70 0.90 8.75
CA PRO A 308 12.43 1.61 8.64
C PRO A 308 12.47 2.69 7.57
N PRO A 309 11.37 3.00 6.87
CA PRO A 309 11.35 3.97 5.79
C PRO A 309 11.96 5.34 6.13
N LEU A 310 11.60 5.94 7.27
CA LEU A 310 12.11 7.25 7.67
C LEU A 310 13.54 7.21 8.22
N VAL A 311 14.01 6.06 8.70
CA VAL A 311 15.42 5.86 9.06
C VAL A 311 16.29 5.69 7.81
N ALA A 312 15.75 5.05 6.77
CA ALA A 312 16.43 4.89 5.49
C ALA A 312 16.44 6.18 4.67
N HIS A 313 15.40 7.01 4.81
CA HIS A 313 15.15 8.22 4.03
C HIS A 313 14.75 9.39 4.94
N PRO A 314 15.66 9.88 5.81
CA PRO A 314 15.37 11.00 6.72
C PRO A 314 15.03 12.31 5.98
N GLU A 315 15.48 12.46 4.74
CA GLU A 315 15.15 13.57 3.87
C GLU A 315 13.64 13.70 3.55
N MET A 316 12.84 12.65 3.82
CA MET A 316 11.38 12.70 3.75
C MET A 316 10.76 13.64 4.80
N LEU A 317 11.47 13.93 5.88
CA LEU A 317 11.01 14.85 6.92
C LEU A 317 11.16 16.33 6.52
N THR A 318 11.88 16.60 5.43
CA THR A 318 12.13 17.96 4.94
C THR A 318 11.38 18.20 3.65
N THR A 319 10.43 19.12 3.65
CA THR A 319 9.70 19.50 2.45
C THR A 319 10.28 20.76 1.81
N LYS A 320 10.35 20.76 0.46
CA LYS A 320 10.68 21.95 -0.33
C LYS A 320 9.42 22.73 -0.76
N ARG A 321 8.23 22.21 -0.50
CA ARG A 321 6.96 22.77 -0.88
C ARG A 321 6.02 22.76 0.33
N PRO A 322 6.29 23.63 1.34
CA PRO A 322 5.44 23.71 2.53
C PRO A 322 4.03 24.15 2.15
N TYR A 323 3.06 23.69 2.93
CA TYR A 323 1.66 24.03 2.79
C TYR A 323 1.07 24.35 4.15
N ARG A 324 0.23 25.37 4.17
CA ARG A 324 -0.68 25.70 5.28
C ARG A 324 -2.05 26.02 4.70
N PRO A 325 -3.14 25.63 5.36
CA PRO A 325 -4.49 25.94 4.86
C PRO A 325 -4.73 27.43 4.61
N GLU A 326 -4.13 28.30 5.43
CA GLU A 326 -4.25 29.75 5.32
C GLU A 326 -3.60 30.30 4.03
N TRP A 327 -2.62 29.60 3.50
CA TRP A 327 -1.90 29.96 2.27
C TRP A 327 -2.56 29.42 0.99
N GLU A 328 -3.60 28.59 1.13
CA GLU A 328 -4.16 27.84 0.00
C GLU A 328 -4.60 28.76 -1.14
N LEU A 329 -5.29 29.87 -0.83
CA LEU A 329 -5.74 30.83 -1.85
C LEU A 329 -4.59 31.60 -2.52
N GLU A 330 -3.47 31.78 -1.83
CA GLU A 330 -2.27 32.41 -2.38
C GLU A 330 -1.46 31.44 -3.24
N LEU A 331 -1.41 30.18 -2.83
CA LEU A 331 -0.72 29.10 -3.56
C LEU A 331 -1.48 28.65 -4.80
N PHE A 332 -2.82 28.81 -4.79
CA PHE A 332 -3.70 28.37 -5.86
C PHE A 332 -3.68 29.34 -7.03
N ASP A 333 -3.26 28.86 -8.19
CA ASP A 333 -3.23 29.63 -9.42
C ASP A 333 -4.19 29.03 -10.46
N LEU A 334 -5.25 29.80 -10.77
CA LEU A 334 -6.27 29.40 -11.73
C LEU A 334 -5.72 29.26 -13.15
N LYS A 335 -4.68 30.04 -13.50
CA LYS A 335 -4.03 29.95 -14.82
C LYS A 335 -3.41 28.58 -15.07
N ARG A 336 -2.92 27.89 -14.01
CA ARG A 336 -2.43 26.51 -14.12
C ARG A 336 -3.56 25.53 -14.47
N VAL A 337 -4.75 25.76 -13.92
CA VAL A 337 -5.94 24.96 -14.26
C VAL A 337 -6.35 25.19 -15.70
N ASP A 338 -6.40 26.45 -16.14
CA ASP A 338 -6.75 26.81 -17.50
C ASP A 338 -5.75 26.23 -18.51
N ALA A 339 -4.45 26.33 -18.26
CA ALA A 339 -3.40 25.72 -19.08
C ALA A 339 -3.52 24.17 -19.14
N TYR A 340 -3.74 23.55 -17.99
CA TYR A 340 -3.92 22.09 -17.91
C TYR A 340 -5.14 21.63 -18.72
N LEU A 341 -6.28 22.30 -18.61
CA LEU A 341 -7.47 21.94 -19.36
C LEU A 341 -7.30 22.13 -20.87
N ALA A 342 -6.51 23.09 -21.30
CA ALA A 342 -6.23 23.35 -22.72
C ALA A 342 -5.45 22.22 -23.41
N GLU A 343 -4.71 21.39 -22.65
CA GLU A 343 -3.94 20.27 -23.20
C GLU A 343 -4.83 19.08 -23.64
N PHE A 344 -6.11 19.05 -23.26
CA PHE A 344 -6.94 17.88 -23.47
C PHE A 344 -8.04 18.11 -24.52
N THR A 345 -8.39 17.01 -25.16
CA THR A 345 -9.58 16.89 -26.01
C THR A 345 -10.47 15.78 -25.48
N TRP A 346 -11.71 16.08 -25.18
CA TRP A 346 -12.67 15.11 -24.68
C TRP A 346 -13.68 14.71 -25.73
N THR A 347 -13.93 13.42 -25.86
CA THR A 347 -14.97 12.90 -26.74
C THR A 347 -16.23 12.62 -25.92
N ARG A 348 -17.35 13.13 -26.38
CA ARG A 348 -18.68 12.92 -25.77
C ARG A 348 -19.71 12.66 -26.86
N THR A 349 -20.83 12.01 -26.48
CA THR A 349 -22.00 11.87 -27.33
C THR A 349 -23.11 12.75 -26.79
N CYS A 350 -23.76 13.55 -27.65
CA CYS A 350 -24.90 14.38 -27.28
C CYS A 350 -26.13 13.51 -26.95
N THR A 351 -26.94 13.98 -26.01
CA THR A 351 -28.25 13.40 -25.72
C THR A 351 -29.21 13.63 -26.86
N SER A 352 -30.43 13.03 -26.81
CA SER A 352 -31.53 13.28 -27.76
C SER A 352 -31.96 14.76 -27.80
N ALA A 353 -31.72 15.52 -26.72
CA ALA A 353 -31.98 16.96 -26.65
C ALA A 353 -30.77 17.83 -27.12
N GLY A 354 -29.77 17.24 -27.77
CA GLY A 354 -28.59 18.00 -28.18
C GLY A 354 -27.76 18.58 -27.03
N GLN A 355 -27.73 17.89 -25.88
CA GLN A 355 -27.01 18.29 -24.69
C GLN A 355 -25.79 17.40 -24.45
N ILE A 356 -24.75 17.97 -23.89
CA ILE A 356 -23.54 17.30 -23.48
C ILE A 356 -23.27 17.55 -22.00
N ARG A 357 -22.67 16.58 -21.32
CA ARG A 357 -22.32 16.74 -19.90
C ARG A 357 -20.80 16.81 -19.75
N MET A 358 -20.34 17.90 -19.13
CA MET A 358 -18.96 18.11 -18.71
C MET A 358 -18.93 18.41 -17.20
N ARG A 359 -18.11 17.72 -16.43
CA ARG A 359 -17.97 17.92 -14.97
C ARG A 359 -19.31 18.14 -14.25
N LYS A 360 -20.25 17.19 -14.40
CA LYS A 360 -21.60 17.23 -13.78
C LYS A 360 -22.51 18.39 -14.26
N LYS A 361 -22.05 19.29 -15.14
CA LYS A 361 -22.85 20.34 -15.74
C LYS A 361 -23.29 19.98 -17.16
N ARG A 362 -24.50 20.42 -17.53
CA ARG A 362 -25.08 20.24 -18.86
C ARG A 362 -24.83 21.50 -19.71
N TYR A 363 -24.47 21.26 -20.96
CA TYR A 363 -24.29 22.30 -21.99
C TYR A 363 -25.20 21.96 -23.16
N SER A 364 -26.08 22.89 -23.52
CA SER A 364 -26.94 22.75 -24.67
C SER A 364 -26.22 23.22 -25.93
N LEU A 365 -26.13 22.36 -26.94
CA LEU A 365 -25.56 22.67 -28.25
C LEU A 365 -26.64 22.95 -29.29
N GLY A 366 -27.92 22.59 -29.00
CA GLY A 366 -29.05 22.73 -29.89
C GLY A 366 -29.52 21.38 -30.44
N ALA A 367 -30.77 21.32 -30.89
CA ALA A 367 -31.43 20.09 -31.36
C ALA A 367 -30.69 19.40 -32.53
N ALA A 368 -30.07 20.17 -33.42
CA ALA A 368 -29.29 19.63 -34.53
C ALA A 368 -28.08 18.74 -34.09
N TRP A 369 -27.66 18.88 -32.83
CA TRP A 369 -26.58 18.06 -32.26
C TRP A 369 -27.06 16.76 -31.60
N ALA A 370 -28.34 16.46 -31.67
CA ALA A 370 -28.87 15.23 -31.07
C ALA A 370 -28.12 14.00 -31.56
N HIS A 371 -27.68 13.15 -30.64
CA HIS A 371 -26.95 11.89 -30.89
C HIS A 371 -25.61 12.04 -31.65
N GLN A 372 -25.10 13.27 -31.84
CA GLN A 372 -23.81 13.48 -32.49
C GLN A 372 -22.65 13.22 -31.54
N ASP A 373 -21.57 12.64 -32.09
CA ASP A 373 -20.30 12.57 -31.36
C ASP A 373 -19.55 13.89 -31.51
N VAL A 374 -19.04 14.37 -30.38
CA VAL A 374 -18.50 15.71 -30.25
C VAL A 374 -17.13 15.63 -29.59
N SER A 375 -16.16 16.36 -30.17
CA SER A 375 -14.91 16.72 -29.48
C SER A 375 -15.11 18.02 -28.73
N ALA A 376 -14.78 18.03 -27.46
CA ALA A 376 -14.75 19.22 -26.61
C ALA A 376 -13.30 19.59 -26.31
N THR A 377 -12.92 20.81 -26.59
CA THR A 377 -11.63 21.40 -26.18
C THR A 377 -11.90 22.61 -25.28
N TYR A 378 -10.91 23.03 -24.52
CA TYR A 378 -11.01 24.19 -23.63
C TYR A 378 -10.19 25.35 -24.21
N ASP A 379 -10.81 26.51 -24.31
CA ASP A 379 -10.16 27.77 -24.66
C ASP A 379 -9.82 28.54 -23.37
N PRO A 380 -8.52 28.66 -23.02
CA PRO A 380 -8.11 29.32 -21.78
C PRO A 380 -8.28 30.84 -21.82
N GLU A 381 -8.25 31.47 -23.01
CA GLU A 381 -8.37 32.94 -23.14
C GLU A 381 -9.79 33.42 -22.81
N HIS A 382 -10.77 32.76 -23.37
CA HIS A 382 -12.18 33.06 -23.16
C HIS A 382 -12.84 32.21 -22.05
N ARG A 383 -12.11 31.25 -21.50
CA ARG A 383 -12.58 30.28 -20.48
C ARG A 383 -13.86 29.58 -20.92
N GLN A 384 -13.88 29.11 -22.16
CA GLN A 384 -14.99 28.46 -22.82
C GLN A 384 -14.63 27.05 -23.29
N TYR A 385 -15.65 26.19 -23.35
CA TYR A 385 -15.56 24.93 -24.09
C TYR A 385 -15.93 25.16 -25.53
N VAL A 386 -15.11 24.67 -26.44
CA VAL A 386 -15.37 24.67 -27.90
C VAL A 386 -15.75 23.25 -28.30
N PHE A 387 -16.98 23.07 -28.73
CA PHE A 387 -17.55 21.81 -29.17
C PHE A 387 -17.53 21.72 -30.70
N LYS A 388 -16.90 20.64 -31.24
CA LYS A 388 -16.81 20.37 -32.67
C LYS A 388 -17.37 18.99 -32.97
N GLN A 389 -18.16 18.88 -34.07
CA GLN A 389 -18.69 17.59 -34.51
C GLN A 389 -17.57 16.66 -34.94
N ILE A 390 -17.60 15.42 -34.43
CA ILE A 390 -16.75 14.33 -34.92
C ILE A 390 -17.54 13.62 -36.01
N ARG A 391 -17.11 13.78 -37.27
CA ARG A 391 -17.74 13.08 -38.38
C ARG A 391 -17.39 11.58 -38.29
N SER A 392 -18.39 10.72 -38.13
CA SER A 392 -18.22 9.28 -38.26
C SER A 392 -18.61 8.89 -39.70
N ASN A 393 -17.83 8.02 -40.31
CA ASN A 393 -18.25 7.33 -41.55
C ASN A 393 -19.43 6.44 -41.15
N THR A 394 -20.65 6.89 -41.44
CA THR A 394 -21.84 6.11 -41.14
C THR A 394 -21.97 4.93 -42.08
N ARG A 395 -22.20 3.74 -41.52
CA ARG A 395 -22.44 2.47 -42.24
C ARG A 395 -23.64 2.51 -43.23
N LYS A 396 -24.31 3.62 -43.43
CA LYS A 396 -25.51 3.78 -44.25
C LYS A 396 -25.45 4.88 -45.31
N GLY A 397 -24.26 5.39 -45.64
CA GLY A 397 -24.11 6.29 -46.78
C GLY A 397 -24.87 7.63 -46.74
N LYS A 398 -25.45 8.01 -45.58
CA LYS A 398 -26.08 9.34 -45.42
C LYS A 398 -25.03 10.31 -44.88
N GLU A 399 -24.73 11.33 -45.65
CA GLU A 399 -23.91 12.43 -45.19
C GLU A 399 -24.57 13.09 -43.93
N GLN A 400 -23.77 13.21 -42.87
CA GLN A 400 -24.20 13.99 -41.71
C GLN A 400 -24.11 15.48 -42.04
N PRO A 401 -25.12 16.29 -41.63
CA PRO A 401 -25.04 17.75 -41.78
C PRO A 401 -23.77 18.27 -41.11
N LYS A 402 -23.08 19.20 -41.79
CA LYS A 402 -21.93 19.92 -41.23
C LYS A 402 -22.48 20.91 -40.21
N LEU A 403 -22.12 20.75 -38.95
CA LEU A 403 -22.46 21.66 -37.87
C LEU A 403 -21.29 22.56 -37.54
N ASP A 404 -21.54 23.84 -37.38
CA ASP A 404 -20.52 24.80 -36.96
C ASP A 404 -20.13 24.60 -35.50
N PRO A 405 -18.88 24.90 -35.11
CA PRO A 405 -18.45 24.81 -33.73
C PRO A 405 -19.28 25.66 -32.81
N VAL A 406 -19.57 25.15 -31.60
CA VAL A 406 -20.36 25.85 -30.58
C VAL A 406 -19.47 26.13 -29.37
N CYS A 407 -19.38 27.41 -28.98
CA CYS A 407 -18.70 27.82 -27.75
C CYS A 407 -19.70 27.93 -26.59
N ARG A 408 -19.28 27.55 -25.39
CA ARG A 408 -20.06 27.71 -24.15
C ARG A 408 -19.13 28.02 -23.00
N ASP A 409 -19.51 29.00 -22.18
CA ASP A 409 -18.76 29.37 -20.97
C ASP A 409 -18.56 28.17 -20.05
N ALA A 410 -17.35 28.00 -19.58
CA ALA A 410 -17.05 26.90 -18.67
C ALA A 410 -17.64 27.19 -17.28
N LYS A 411 -18.49 26.27 -16.82
CA LYS A 411 -19.16 26.37 -15.52
C LYS A 411 -18.36 25.65 -14.45
N ASN A 412 -18.43 26.14 -13.21
CA ASN A 412 -17.77 25.56 -12.03
C ASN A 412 -16.24 25.51 -12.10
N LEU A 413 -15.62 26.49 -12.72
CA LEU A 413 -14.17 26.64 -12.82
C LEU A 413 -13.64 27.91 -12.13
N SER A 414 -14.42 28.55 -11.25
CA SER A 414 -13.89 29.63 -10.40
C SER A 414 -12.96 29.09 -9.31
N VAL A 415 -12.20 29.94 -8.66
CA VAL A 415 -11.38 29.58 -7.51
C VAL A 415 -12.25 28.95 -6.42
N GLU A 416 -13.39 29.56 -6.13
CA GLU A 416 -14.36 29.08 -5.13
C GLU A 416 -14.96 27.72 -5.50
N ASP A 417 -15.34 27.55 -6.77
CA ASP A 417 -15.86 26.28 -7.27
C ASP A 417 -14.85 25.12 -7.12
N ILE A 418 -13.56 25.41 -7.25
CA ILE A 418 -12.50 24.42 -7.21
C ILE A 418 -12.00 24.21 -5.79
N THR A 419 -11.64 25.25 -5.06
CA THR A 419 -11.09 25.12 -3.71
C THR A 419 -12.16 24.86 -2.66
N GLY A 420 -13.39 25.33 -2.88
CA GLY A 420 -14.46 25.37 -1.88
C GLY A 420 -14.25 26.46 -0.83
N LEU A 421 -13.31 27.37 -1.06
CA LEU A 421 -13.00 28.49 -0.18
C LEU A 421 -13.48 29.78 -0.85
N SER A 422 -14.25 30.61 -0.12
CA SER A 422 -14.56 31.96 -0.56
C SER A 422 -13.53 32.94 0.01
N LYS A 423 -13.39 34.09 -0.65
CA LYS A 423 -12.53 35.16 -0.14
C LYS A 423 -12.99 35.69 1.22
N ASP A 424 -14.26 35.51 1.53
CA ASP A 424 -14.89 35.96 2.78
C ASP A 424 -14.56 35.05 4.00
N ILE A 425 -13.88 33.91 3.79
CA ILE A 425 -13.42 33.03 4.88
C ILE A 425 -12.36 33.71 5.74
N ARG A 426 -11.75 34.79 5.33
CA ARG A 426 -10.89 35.61 6.20
C ARG A 426 -11.61 36.15 7.45
N GLU A 427 -12.93 36.16 7.45
CA GLU A 427 -13.79 36.64 8.53
C GLU A 427 -14.45 35.51 9.35
N LEU A 428 -14.28 34.25 8.97
CA LEU A 428 -14.79 33.15 9.78
C LEU A 428 -13.97 33.02 11.06
N PRO A 429 -14.61 33.00 12.24
CA PRO A 429 -13.90 32.86 13.50
C PRO A 429 -13.07 31.57 13.49
N THR A 430 -11.84 31.68 13.93
CA THR A 430 -10.79 30.63 13.97
C THR A 430 -11.29 29.27 14.52
N ARG A 431 -12.39 29.25 15.26
CA ARG A 431 -13.05 28.03 15.78
C ARG A 431 -13.66 27.12 14.70
N GLN A 432 -14.07 27.64 13.55
CA GLN A 432 -14.62 26.81 12.45
C GLN A 432 -13.54 26.21 11.54
N LEU A 433 -12.32 26.75 11.59
CA LEU A 433 -11.14 26.20 10.92
C LEU A 433 -10.34 25.22 11.80
N MET A 434 -10.64 25.18 13.08
CA MET A 434 -10.10 24.17 13.99
C MET A 434 -10.81 22.83 13.74
N PHE A 435 -10.29 22.09 12.77
CA PHE A 435 -10.47 20.64 12.82
C PHE A 435 -9.88 20.14 14.13
N PRO A 436 -10.46 19.12 14.78
CA PRO A 436 -9.87 18.55 15.98
C PRO A 436 -8.55 17.86 15.62
N PHE A 437 -7.49 18.64 15.54
CA PHE A 437 -6.14 18.13 15.41
C PHE A 437 -5.65 17.76 16.78
N THR A 438 -5.55 16.49 17.04
CA THR A 438 -4.57 16.01 18.00
C THR A 438 -3.21 16.18 17.33
N ILE A 439 -2.60 17.36 17.52
CA ILE A 439 -1.20 17.58 17.15
C ILE A 439 -0.41 16.61 18.03
N CYS A 440 0.18 15.61 17.42
CA CYS A 440 1.12 14.75 18.09
C CYS A 440 2.38 15.61 18.39
N HIS A 441 2.48 16.09 19.62
CA HIS A 441 3.56 16.97 20.13
C HIS A 441 4.95 16.32 20.17
N SER A 442 5.16 15.16 19.52
CA SER A 442 6.44 14.46 19.55
C SER A 442 7.54 15.03 18.62
N ARG A 443 7.28 16.13 17.90
CA ARG A 443 8.31 16.70 17.00
C ARG A 443 9.21 17.78 17.61
N THR A 444 8.85 18.37 18.74
CA THR A 444 9.62 19.49 19.31
C THR A 444 10.78 19.05 20.21
N GLU A 445 10.76 17.82 20.71
CA GLU A 445 11.81 17.36 21.65
C GLU A 445 13.04 16.73 20.99
N VAL A 446 12.97 16.36 19.69
CA VAL A 446 14.11 15.74 18.98
C VAL A 446 15.13 16.77 18.43
N ILE A 447 14.74 18.06 18.34
CA ILE A 447 15.64 19.10 17.79
C ILE A 447 16.52 19.74 18.88
N GLN A 448 16.26 19.55 20.17
CA GLN A 448 17.07 20.16 21.24
C GLN A 448 18.12 19.25 21.90
N GLN A 449 18.27 18.00 21.45
CA GLN A 449 19.30 17.10 21.96
C GLN A 449 20.45 16.80 20.97
N GLY A 450 20.63 17.60 19.94
CA GLY A 450 21.68 17.45 18.92
C GLY A 450 22.40 18.76 18.60
N ALA A 451 22.79 19.53 19.64
CA ALA A 451 23.76 20.60 19.51
C ALA A 451 24.89 20.38 20.51
#